data_e112f590e04d663a5ced487a19b17315
#
_entry.id   e112f590e04d663a5ced487a19b17315
#
_cell.length_a   1.000
_cell.length_b   1.000
_cell.length_c   1.000
_cell.angle_alpha   90.00
_cell.angle_beta   90.00
_cell.angle_gamma   90.00
#
_symmetry.space_group_name_H-M   'P 1'
#
loop_
_entity.id
_entity.type
_entity.pdbx_description
1 polymer ?
#
loop_
_entity_poly.entity_id
_entity_poly.type
_entity_poly.pdbx_seq_one_letter_code
_entity_poly.pdbx_strand_id
1 'polypeptide(L)'
;DKVNKWYGNDFHVLRDIDLDVAKGERIVVCGPSGSGKSTLIRCINRLEEHQQGHLTVDGIELTDDIKAIDQVRKEVGMVFQQFNLFPHLTVLENLTLSPMWVGKVPKKEAEERAMQQLQRVRIAEQAGKYPLQLSGGQQQRVAIARALCLTPKIMLFDEPTSALDPEMIKEVLDVMIELANMGITMICVTHEMGFAKAVADRVIFMDQGQIVEQNTPHEFFNNPQNERSRDFLSKILGH
;
A
#
# COMPACT_ATOMS: atom_id res chain seq x y z
N ASP A 1 11.00 -14.32 -4.89
CA ASP A 1 11.82 -15.04 -5.88
C ASP A 1 10.92 -15.72 -6.91
N LYS A 2 11.00 -15.34 -8.16
CA LYS A 2 10.27 -15.90 -9.31
C LYS A 2 8.78 -16.13 -9.04
N VAL A 3 8.14 -15.13 -8.46
CA VAL A 3 6.72 -15.21 -8.13
C VAL A 3 5.89 -15.17 -9.41
N ASN A 4 5.05 -16.18 -9.58
CA ASN A 4 4.12 -16.31 -10.69
C ASN A 4 2.69 -16.42 -10.18
N LYS A 5 1.77 -15.72 -10.84
CA LYS A 5 0.35 -15.70 -10.50
C LYS A 5 -0.51 -15.83 -11.75
N TRP A 6 -1.48 -16.72 -11.70
CA TRP A 6 -2.53 -16.87 -12.72
C TRP A 6 -3.91 -16.63 -12.12
N TYR A 7 -4.81 -16.02 -12.90
CA TYR A 7 -6.23 -16.06 -12.67
C TYR A 7 -6.88 -17.04 -13.65
N GLY A 8 -7.62 -18.02 -13.11
CA GLY A 8 -8.09 -19.15 -13.90
C GLY A 8 -6.92 -20.00 -14.43
N ASN A 9 -7.11 -20.62 -15.58
CA ASN A 9 -6.10 -21.51 -16.16
C ASN A 9 -5.14 -20.81 -17.13
N ASP A 10 -5.53 -19.65 -17.69
CA ASP A 10 -4.85 -19.07 -18.85
C ASP A 10 -4.32 -17.65 -18.63
N PHE A 11 -4.82 -16.91 -17.66
CA PHE A 11 -4.44 -15.52 -17.49
C PHE A 11 -3.27 -15.35 -16.53
N HIS A 12 -2.05 -15.32 -17.09
CA HIS A 12 -0.78 -15.16 -16.37
C HIS A 12 -0.53 -13.69 -16.04
N VAL A 13 -0.79 -13.27 -14.81
CA VAL A 13 -0.79 -11.88 -14.36
C VAL A 13 0.55 -11.43 -13.79
N LEU A 14 1.26 -12.31 -13.05
CA LEU A 14 2.62 -12.05 -12.60
C LEU A 14 3.53 -13.12 -13.18
N ARG A 15 4.66 -12.68 -13.76
CA ARG A 15 5.56 -13.52 -14.53
C ARG A 15 6.98 -13.36 -14.02
N ASP A 16 7.47 -14.40 -13.32
CA ASP A 16 8.83 -14.45 -12.79
C ASP A 16 9.26 -13.16 -12.07
N ILE A 17 8.43 -12.71 -11.12
CA ILE A 17 8.72 -11.51 -10.35
C ILE A 17 9.83 -11.81 -9.34
N ASP A 18 10.97 -11.15 -9.53
CA ASP A 18 12.08 -11.11 -8.58
C ASP A 18 12.16 -9.72 -7.95
N LEU A 19 11.99 -9.63 -6.63
CA LEU A 19 12.00 -8.36 -5.90
C LEU A 19 12.47 -8.55 -4.46
N ASP A 20 13.54 -7.86 -4.10
CA ASP A 20 13.99 -7.69 -2.71
C ASP A 20 13.62 -6.30 -2.21
N VAL A 21 13.19 -6.21 -0.97
CA VAL A 21 12.83 -4.95 -0.30
C VAL A 21 13.57 -4.85 1.02
N ALA A 22 14.42 -3.85 1.18
CA ALA A 22 15.15 -3.62 2.41
C ALA A 22 14.24 -3.01 3.51
N LYS A 23 14.59 -3.26 4.78
CA LYS A 23 13.90 -2.63 5.90
C LYS A 23 14.02 -1.11 5.83
N GLY A 24 12.89 -0.42 5.93
CA GLY A 24 12.80 1.03 5.84
C GLY A 24 12.86 1.57 4.41
N GLU A 25 12.98 0.70 3.40
CA GLU A 25 12.97 1.11 2.00
C GLU A 25 11.57 1.53 1.56
N ARG A 26 11.52 2.58 0.74
CA ARG A 26 10.31 3.13 0.17
C ARG A 26 10.30 2.87 -1.33
N ILE A 27 9.46 1.94 -1.75
CA ILE A 27 9.32 1.55 -3.15
C ILE A 27 8.03 2.13 -3.71
N VAL A 28 8.13 2.73 -4.88
CA VAL A 28 6.96 3.08 -5.69
C VAL A 28 6.90 2.16 -6.90
N VAL A 29 5.74 1.52 -7.09
CA VAL A 29 5.45 0.67 -8.23
C VAL A 29 4.52 1.43 -9.18
N CYS A 30 4.95 1.64 -10.41
CA CYS A 30 4.17 2.30 -11.46
C CYS A 30 4.09 1.45 -12.73
N GLY A 31 3.26 1.85 -13.68
CA GLY A 31 3.05 1.14 -14.93
C GLY A 31 1.60 1.21 -15.41
N PRO A 32 1.28 0.76 -16.62
CA PRO A 32 -0.06 0.82 -17.19
C PRO A 32 -1.07 0.01 -16.37
N SER A 33 -2.37 0.33 -16.54
CA SER A 33 -3.44 -0.47 -15.93
C SER A 33 -3.39 -1.90 -16.43
N GLY A 34 -3.64 -2.87 -15.53
CA GLY A 34 -3.57 -4.29 -15.86
C GLY A 34 -2.16 -4.89 -15.90
N SER A 35 -1.10 -4.14 -15.56
CA SER A 35 0.28 -4.67 -15.55
C SER A 35 0.62 -5.57 -14.35
N GLY A 36 -0.32 -5.83 -13.41
CA GLY A 36 -0.12 -6.73 -12.28
C GLY A 36 0.26 -6.06 -10.96
N LYS A 37 0.39 -4.72 -10.90
CA LYS A 37 0.85 -3.98 -9.70
C LYS A 37 0.05 -4.29 -8.43
N SER A 38 -1.27 -4.13 -8.50
CA SER A 38 -2.16 -4.44 -7.36
C SER A 38 -2.13 -5.92 -6.98
N THR A 39 -2.03 -6.81 -7.96
CA THR A 39 -1.89 -8.25 -7.71
C THR A 39 -0.60 -8.55 -6.98
N LEU A 40 0.52 -7.92 -7.37
CA LEU A 40 1.82 -8.10 -6.71
C LEU A 40 1.73 -7.75 -5.21
N ILE A 41 1.23 -6.55 -4.87
CA ILE A 41 1.17 -6.16 -3.46
C ILE A 41 0.13 -6.96 -2.67
N ARG A 42 -0.93 -7.43 -3.29
CA ARG A 42 -1.92 -8.32 -2.65
C ARG A 42 -1.39 -9.73 -2.41
N CYS A 43 -0.37 -10.17 -3.15
CA CYS A 43 0.33 -11.40 -2.84
C CYS A 43 1.15 -11.27 -1.54
N ILE A 44 1.71 -10.09 -1.23
CA ILE A 44 2.56 -9.86 -0.04
C ILE A 44 1.81 -10.09 1.27
N ASN A 45 0.51 -9.78 1.34
CA ASN A 45 -0.33 -10.01 2.53
C ASN A 45 -1.27 -11.21 2.38
N ARG A 46 -1.05 -12.05 1.36
CA ARG A 46 -1.84 -13.25 1.07
C ARG A 46 -3.33 -12.96 0.84
N LEU A 47 -3.69 -11.78 0.32
CA LEU A 47 -5.03 -11.53 -0.24
C LEU A 47 -5.20 -12.20 -1.59
N GLU A 48 -4.09 -12.35 -2.33
CA GLU A 48 -3.99 -13.14 -3.55
C GLU A 48 -2.94 -14.24 -3.35
N GLU A 49 -3.23 -15.44 -3.82
CA GLU A 49 -2.29 -16.56 -3.79
C GLU A 49 -1.44 -16.57 -5.05
N HIS A 50 -0.11 -16.66 -4.89
CA HIS A 50 0.78 -16.99 -5.99
C HIS A 50 0.84 -18.51 -6.15
N GLN A 51 1.04 -18.99 -7.38
CA GLN A 51 1.07 -20.45 -7.66
C GLN A 51 2.48 -20.99 -7.80
N GLN A 52 3.46 -20.15 -8.14
CA GLN A 52 4.87 -20.58 -8.25
C GLN A 52 5.79 -19.49 -7.69
N GLY A 53 7.01 -19.90 -7.34
CA GLY A 53 8.01 -19.04 -6.71
C GLY A 53 7.90 -19.03 -5.19
N HIS A 54 8.73 -18.22 -4.56
CA HIS A 54 8.79 -18.06 -3.10
C HIS A 54 8.57 -16.60 -2.72
N LEU A 55 7.75 -16.38 -1.72
CA LEU A 55 7.50 -15.06 -1.18
C LEU A 55 7.72 -15.06 0.32
N THR A 56 8.71 -14.29 0.78
CA THR A 56 9.08 -14.17 2.18
C THR A 56 8.84 -12.73 2.65
N VAL A 57 8.17 -12.55 3.77
CA VAL A 57 7.87 -11.26 4.37
C VAL A 57 8.43 -11.23 5.79
N ASP A 58 9.38 -10.34 6.06
CA ASP A 58 10.07 -10.23 7.36
C ASP A 58 10.57 -11.57 7.92
N GLY A 59 11.17 -12.40 7.04
CA GLY A 59 11.69 -13.73 7.38
C GLY A 59 10.64 -14.85 7.45
N ILE A 60 9.36 -14.55 7.18
CA ILE A 60 8.27 -15.52 7.19
C ILE A 60 7.93 -15.87 5.74
N GLU A 61 8.12 -17.14 5.36
CA GLU A 61 7.69 -17.62 4.04
C GLU A 61 6.17 -17.78 3.99
N LEU A 62 5.55 -17.17 2.98
CA LEU A 62 4.11 -17.27 2.72
C LEU A 62 3.79 -18.58 2.00
N THR A 63 3.30 -19.52 2.78
CA THR A 63 2.75 -20.81 2.32
C THR A 63 1.25 -20.85 2.59
N ASP A 64 0.64 -22.05 2.53
CA ASP A 64 -0.76 -22.26 2.94
C ASP A 64 -0.93 -22.40 4.47
N ASP A 65 0.14 -22.23 5.24
CA ASP A 65 0.05 -22.23 6.71
C ASP A 65 -0.66 -20.98 7.21
N ILE A 66 -1.84 -21.19 7.79
CA ILE A 66 -2.69 -20.12 8.35
C ILE A 66 -1.95 -19.30 9.40
N LYS A 67 -1.07 -19.92 10.20
CA LYS A 67 -0.31 -19.22 11.24
C LYS A 67 0.71 -18.25 10.65
N ALA A 68 1.40 -18.66 9.59
CA ALA A 68 2.34 -17.81 8.86
C ALA A 68 1.59 -16.61 8.22
N ILE A 69 0.44 -16.87 7.59
CA ILE A 69 -0.42 -15.84 7.00
C ILE A 69 -0.89 -14.84 8.06
N ASP A 70 -1.39 -15.32 9.19
CA ASP A 70 -1.86 -14.46 10.29
C ASP A 70 -0.73 -13.62 10.89
N GLN A 71 0.47 -14.17 11.00
CA GLN A 71 1.64 -13.45 11.48
C GLN A 71 2.02 -12.35 10.51
N VAL A 72 2.13 -12.63 9.21
CA VAL A 72 2.42 -11.61 8.19
C VAL A 72 1.35 -10.51 8.20
N ARG A 73 0.06 -10.85 8.28
CA ARG A 73 -1.04 -9.86 8.30
C ARG A 73 -1.03 -8.95 9.53
N LYS A 74 -0.39 -9.34 10.62
CA LYS A 74 -0.19 -8.45 11.78
C LYS A 74 0.93 -7.44 11.56
N GLU A 75 1.93 -7.80 10.75
CA GLU A 75 3.11 -6.98 10.48
C GLU A 75 2.96 -6.10 9.23
N VAL A 76 1.96 -6.40 8.39
CA VAL A 76 1.71 -5.71 7.13
C VAL A 76 0.38 -4.94 7.19
N GLY A 77 0.46 -3.63 7.21
CA GLY A 77 -0.70 -2.76 7.02
C GLY A 77 -0.99 -2.57 5.54
N MET A 78 -2.27 -2.59 5.15
CA MET A 78 -2.68 -2.34 3.77
C MET A 78 -3.75 -1.28 3.66
N VAL A 79 -3.54 -0.36 2.72
CA VAL A 79 -4.46 0.71 2.35
C VAL A 79 -4.88 0.51 0.91
N PHE A 80 -6.18 0.46 0.66
CA PHE A 80 -6.76 0.17 -0.65
C PHE A 80 -7.20 1.44 -1.37
N GLN A 81 -7.42 1.34 -2.67
CA GLN A 81 -8.04 2.36 -3.49
C GLN A 81 -9.44 2.73 -2.99
N GLN A 82 -10.27 1.74 -2.67
CA GLN A 82 -11.50 1.91 -1.93
C GLN A 82 -11.19 1.86 -0.44
N PHE A 83 -11.72 2.79 0.32
CA PHE A 83 -11.37 3.00 1.73
C PHE A 83 -11.66 1.77 2.62
N ASN A 84 -12.63 0.94 2.22
CA ASN A 84 -13.03 -0.30 2.89
C ASN A 84 -13.32 -0.12 4.39
N LEU A 85 -13.89 1.04 4.74
CA LEU A 85 -14.36 1.30 6.09
C LEU A 85 -15.68 0.61 6.34
N PHE A 86 -15.89 0.14 7.57
CA PHE A 86 -17.17 -0.43 7.99
C PHE A 86 -18.19 0.70 8.15
N PRO A 87 -19.24 0.79 7.30
CA PRO A 87 -20.12 1.96 7.27
C PRO A 87 -21.03 2.07 8.50
N HIS A 88 -21.24 0.97 9.22
CA HIS A 88 -22.07 0.87 10.42
C HIS A 88 -21.27 1.11 11.72
N LEU A 89 -19.97 1.32 11.64
CA LEU A 89 -19.08 1.65 12.75
C LEU A 89 -18.64 3.10 12.64
N THR A 90 -18.47 3.77 13.78
CA THR A 90 -17.84 5.08 13.83
C THR A 90 -16.37 5.00 13.37
N VAL A 91 -15.75 6.15 13.13
CA VAL A 91 -14.32 6.24 12.81
C VAL A 91 -13.49 5.58 13.92
N LEU A 92 -13.75 5.90 15.19
CA LEU A 92 -13.02 5.31 16.31
C LEU A 92 -13.20 3.79 16.39
N GLU A 93 -14.41 3.28 16.19
CA GLU A 93 -14.68 1.84 16.18
C GLU A 93 -14.00 1.14 15.01
N ASN A 94 -13.94 1.75 13.81
CA ASN A 94 -13.18 1.23 12.69
C ASN A 94 -11.69 1.02 13.01
N LEU A 95 -11.10 1.90 13.81
CA LEU A 95 -9.69 1.84 14.17
C LEU A 95 -9.42 0.85 15.33
N THR A 96 -10.37 0.72 16.27
CA THR A 96 -10.17 -0.10 17.48
C THR A 96 -10.47 -1.58 17.23
N LEU A 97 -11.25 -1.92 16.21
CA LEU A 97 -11.68 -3.29 15.93
C LEU A 97 -10.51 -4.26 15.81
N SER A 98 -9.56 -3.98 14.93
CA SER A 98 -8.42 -4.88 14.69
C SER A 98 -7.47 -5.00 15.88
N PRO A 99 -7.04 -3.93 16.55
CA PRO A 99 -6.26 -4.05 17.80
C PRO A 99 -6.93 -4.90 18.87
N MET A 100 -8.25 -4.76 19.05
CA MET A 100 -8.99 -5.51 20.08
C MET A 100 -9.15 -6.99 19.70
N TRP A 101 -9.54 -7.29 18.46
CA TRP A 101 -9.87 -8.66 18.05
C TRP A 101 -8.64 -9.47 17.68
N VAL A 102 -7.71 -8.89 16.91
CA VAL A 102 -6.49 -9.55 16.42
C VAL A 102 -5.34 -9.37 17.42
N GLY A 103 -5.12 -8.13 17.88
CA GLY A 103 -4.04 -7.78 18.79
C GLY A 103 -4.32 -8.14 20.26
N LYS A 104 -5.58 -8.49 20.61
CA LYS A 104 -6.03 -8.73 22.00
C LYS A 104 -5.74 -7.56 22.95
N VAL A 105 -5.69 -6.35 22.40
CA VAL A 105 -5.43 -5.11 23.14
C VAL A 105 -6.68 -4.73 23.93
N PRO A 106 -6.57 -4.32 25.21
CA PRO A 106 -7.71 -3.81 25.99
C PRO A 106 -8.36 -2.59 25.32
N LYS A 107 -9.70 -2.46 25.45
CA LYS A 107 -10.47 -1.41 24.78
C LYS A 107 -9.89 -0.01 25.00
N LYS A 108 -9.58 0.35 26.25
CA LYS A 108 -9.03 1.68 26.58
C LYS A 108 -7.72 1.96 25.85
N GLU A 109 -6.80 1.01 25.83
CA GLU A 109 -5.53 1.13 25.12
C GLU A 109 -5.73 1.21 23.61
N ALA A 110 -6.69 0.44 23.05
CA ALA A 110 -7.02 0.49 21.64
C ALA A 110 -7.59 1.85 21.26
N GLU A 111 -8.46 2.46 22.10
CA GLU A 111 -9.00 3.80 21.89
C GLU A 111 -7.91 4.89 21.97
N GLU A 112 -7.02 4.81 22.95
CA GLU A 112 -5.88 5.73 23.08
C GLU A 112 -4.97 5.65 21.84
N ARG A 113 -4.65 4.44 21.39
CA ARG A 113 -3.86 4.19 20.18
C ARG A 113 -4.57 4.73 18.94
N ALA A 114 -5.87 4.47 18.80
CA ALA A 114 -6.68 4.96 17.68
C ALA A 114 -6.69 6.49 17.62
N MET A 115 -6.89 7.17 18.74
CA MET A 115 -6.86 8.65 18.80
C MET A 115 -5.49 9.21 18.44
N GLN A 116 -4.39 8.57 18.84
CA GLN A 116 -3.04 8.97 18.43
C GLN A 116 -2.88 8.88 16.91
N GLN A 117 -3.37 7.79 16.27
CA GLN A 117 -3.29 7.66 14.82
C GLN A 117 -4.19 8.67 14.09
N LEU A 118 -5.40 8.96 14.62
CA LEU A 118 -6.27 10.00 14.07
C LEU A 118 -5.65 11.40 14.17
N GLN A 119 -4.94 11.71 15.26
CA GLN A 119 -4.18 12.96 15.39
C GLN A 119 -3.07 13.02 14.33
N ARG A 120 -2.32 11.92 14.13
CA ARG A 120 -1.27 11.83 13.11
C ARG A 120 -1.78 12.12 11.72
N VAL A 121 -2.93 11.57 11.35
CA VAL A 121 -3.56 11.85 10.04
C VAL A 121 -4.45 13.10 10.04
N ARG A 122 -4.43 13.91 11.10
CA ARG A 122 -5.06 15.24 11.23
C ARG A 122 -6.58 15.22 11.06
N ILE A 123 -7.27 14.23 11.67
CA ILE A 123 -8.74 14.10 11.66
C ILE A 123 -9.30 13.58 12.99
N ALA A 124 -8.66 13.85 14.11
CA ALA A 124 -9.09 13.37 15.43
C ALA A 124 -10.51 13.85 15.81
N GLU A 125 -10.90 15.03 15.36
CA GLU A 125 -12.23 15.61 15.58
C GLU A 125 -13.36 14.82 14.89
N GLN A 126 -13.01 13.93 13.96
CA GLN A 126 -13.98 13.09 13.26
C GLN A 126 -14.23 11.73 13.95
N ALA A 127 -13.61 11.44 15.09
CA ALA A 127 -13.62 10.12 15.74
C ALA A 127 -15.02 9.52 15.99
N GLY A 128 -15.99 10.37 16.32
CA GLY A 128 -17.38 9.97 16.60
C GLY A 128 -18.29 9.90 15.36
N LYS A 129 -17.82 10.27 14.18
CA LYS A 129 -18.60 10.25 12.94
C LYS A 129 -18.58 8.88 12.28
N TYR A 130 -19.55 8.63 11.40
CA TYR A 130 -19.60 7.48 10.53
C TYR A 130 -18.94 7.78 9.17
N PRO A 131 -18.40 6.76 8.46
CA PRO A 131 -17.71 6.95 7.17
C PRO A 131 -18.49 7.77 6.14
N LEU A 132 -19.81 7.58 6.03
CA LEU A 132 -20.66 8.32 5.09
C LEU A 132 -20.76 9.83 5.37
N GLN A 133 -20.34 10.28 6.55
CA GLN A 133 -20.32 11.70 6.93
C GLN A 133 -18.97 12.38 6.61
N LEU A 134 -18.03 11.64 6.02
CA LEU A 134 -16.68 12.09 5.72
C LEU A 134 -16.49 12.28 4.20
N SER A 135 -15.64 13.25 3.83
CA SER A 135 -15.14 13.33 2.45
C SER A 135 -14.28 12.13 2.08
N GLY A 136 -14.05 11.90 0.78
CA GLY A 136 -13.19 10.80 0.30
C GLY A 136 -11.78 10.88 0.89
N GLY A 137 -11.15 12.05 0.91
CA GLY A 137 -9.83 12.26 1.51
C GLY A 137 -9.80 11.99 3.02
N GLN A 138 -10.87 12.37 3.74
CA GLN A 138 -11.01 12.03 5.16
C GLN A 138 -11.16 10.51 5.36
N GLN A 139 -11.98 9.84 4.56
CA GLN A 139 -12.13 8.39 4.62
C GLN A 139 -10.81 7.66 4.34
N GLN A 140 -10.02 8.13 3.39
CA GLN A 140 -8.71 7.56 3.09
C GLN A 140 -7.73 7.76 4.24
N ARG A 141 -7.72 8.94 4.86
CA ARG A 141 -6.90 9.17 6.06
C ARG A 141 -7.32 8.29 7.24
N VAL A 142 -8.62 8.03 7.41
CA VAL A 142 -9.13 7.02 8.37
C VAL A 142 -8.61 5.62 8.03
N ALA A 143 -8.62 5.22 6.75
CA ALA A 143 -8.11 3.93 6.32
C ALA A 143 -6.60 3.77 6.60
N ILE A 144 -5.82 4.83 6.38
CA ILE A 144 -4.39 4.88 6.75
C ILE A 144 -4.23 4.75 8.28
N ALA A 145 -4.96 5.53 9.07
CA ALA A 145 -4.91 5.47 10.54
C ALA A 145 -5.28 4.08 11.06
N ARG A 146 -6.30 3.44 10.46
CA ARG A 146 -6.71 2.07 10.82
C ARG A 146 -5.58 1.07 10.59
N ALA A 147 -4.88 1.14 9.44
CA ALA A 147 -3.75 0.27 9.15
C ALA A 147 -2.61 0.46 10.17
N LEU A 148 -2.36 1.70 10.61
CA LEU A 148 -1.33 2.03 11.60
C LEU A 148 -1.65 1.55 13.03
N CYS A 149 -2.92 1.30 13.36
CA CYS A 149 -3.32 0.87 14.71
C CYS A 149 -2.77 -0.50 15.12
N LEU A 150 -2.38 -1.34 14.15
CA LEU A 150 -1.69 -2.61 14.40
C LEU A 150 -0.16 -2.46 14.55
N THR A 151 0.38 -1.24 14.44
CA THR A 151 1.82 -0.97 14.47
C THR A 151 2.62 -1.81 13.46
N PRO A 152 2.24 -1.77 12.18
CA PRO A 152 2.84 -2.61 11.16
C PRO A 152 4.30 -2.23 10.91
N LYS A 153 5.13 -3.20 10.50
CA LYS A 153 6.50 -2.99 10.04
C LYS A 153 6.56 -2.55 8.57
N ILE A 154 5.54 -2.96 7.80
CA ILE A 154 5.44 -2.72 6.36
C ILE A 154 4.07 -2.11 6.05
N MET A 155 4.04 -1.06 5.24
CA MET A 155 2.81 -0.46 4.73
C MET A 155 2.71 -0.66 3.23
N LEU A 156 1.60 -1.25 2.80
CA LEU A 156 1.24 -1.43 1.39
C LEU A 156 0.13 -0.44 1.01
N PHE A 157 0.32 0.27 -0.10
CA PHE A 157 -0.67 1.20 -0.62
C PHE A 157 -1.06 0.80 -2.04
N ASP A 158 -2.33 0.48 -2.26
CA ASP A 158 -2.89 0.10 -3.56
C ASP A 158 -3.69 1.26 -4.13
N GLU A 159 -3.02 2.12 -4.91
CA GLU A 159 -3.59 3.31 -5.55
C GLU A 159 -4.42 4.20 -4.59
N PRO A 160 -3.82 4.67 -3.49
CA PRO A 160 -4.57 5.30 -2.38
C PRO A 160 -5.26 6.62 -2.74
N THR A 161 -4.94 7.22 -3.89
CA THR A 161 -5.48 8.52 -4.32
C THR A 161 -6.42 8.43 -5.52
N SER A 162 -6.49 7.27 -6.19
CA SER A 162 -7.21 7.14 -7.46
C SER A 162 -8.74 7.25 -7.38
N ALA A 163 -9.31 7.11 -6.18
CA ALA A 163 -10.74 7.31 -5.92
C ALA A 163 -11.07 8.71 -5.34
N LEU A 164 -10.10 9.64 -5.36
CA LEU A 164 -10.23 10.96 -4.74
C LEU A 164 -10.33 12.06 -5.79
N ASP A 165 -11.08 13.11 -5.43
CA ASP A 165 -11.04 14.36 -6.17
C ASP A 165 -9.66 15.03 -6.04
N PRO A 166 -9.19 15.77 -7.08
CA PRO A 166 -7.85 16.37 -7.08
C PRO A 166 -7.53 17.24 -5.88
N GLU A 167 -8.54 17.94 -5.33
CA GLU A 167 -8.39 18.79 -4.15
C GLU A 167 -8.03 18.02 -2.87
N MET A 168 -8.42 16.72 -2.79
CA MET A 168 -8.22 15.85 -1.62
C MET A 168 -6.93 15.05 -1.69
N ILE A 169 -6.33 14.90 -2.88
CA ILE A 169 -5.13 14.10 -3.11
C ILE A 169 -3.97 14.60 -2.25
N LYS A 170 -3.78 15.92 -2.22
CA LYS A 170 -2.66 16.53 -1.49
C LYS A 170 -2.64 16.16 -0.01
N GLU A 171 -3.79 16.22 0.67
CA GLU A 171 -3.88 15.91 2.10
C GLU A 171 -3.48 14.46 2.41
N VAL A 172 -3.83 13.53 1.53
CA VAL A 172 -3.48 12.11 1.67
C VAL A 172 -2.00 11.89 1.39
N LEU A 173 -1.45 12.52 0.33
CA LEU A 173 -0.03 12.44 0.01
C LEU A 173 0.85 13.05 1.11
N ASP A 174 0.44 14.17 1.71
CA ASP A 174 1.17 14.79 2.83
C ASP A 174 1.31 13.81 4.02
N VAL A 175 0.23 13.10 4.36
CA VAL A 175 0.26 12.04 5.39
C VAL A 175 1.20 10.90 4.98
N MET A 176 1.17 10.46 3.73
CA MET A 176 2.05 9.39 3.25
C MET A 176 3.52 9.81 3.26
N ILE A 177 3.84 11.07 2.95
CA ILE A 177 5.19 11.64 3.06
C ILE A 177 5.66 11.63 4.53
N GLU A 178 4.80 12.02 5.47
CA GLU A 178 5.13 11.96 6.90
C GLU A 178 5.46 10.53 7.35
N LEU A 179 4.67 9.53 6.91
CA LEU A 179 4.93 8.12 7.20
C LEU A 179 6.25 7.62 6.60
N ALA A 180 6.55 8.02 5.37
CA ALA A 180 7.81 7.72 4.70
C ALA A 180 9.02 8.25 5.50
N ASN A 181 8.92 9.46 6.03
CA ASN A 181 9.97 10.09 6.84
C ASN A 181 10.15 9.43 8.23
N MET A 182 9.20 8.61 8.69
CA MET A 182 9.33 7.84 9.93
C MET A 182 10.14 6.55 9.77
N GLY A 183 10.59 6.21 8.55
CA GLY A 183 11.38 5.02 8.27
C GLY A 183 10.58 3.71 8.24
N ILE A 184 9.27 3.78 8.03
CA ILE A 184 8.42 2.60 7.80
C ILE A 184 8.74 2.05 6.40
N THR A 185 8.91 0.75 6.27
CA THR A 185 9.02 0.11 4.96
C THR A 185 7.71 0.30 4.19
N MET A 186 7.80 0.83 2.97
CA MET A 186 6.60 1.16 2.18
C MET A 186 6.69 0.61 0.76
N ILE A 187 5.60 -0.01 0.29
CA ILE A 187 5.42 -0.32 -1.13
C ILE A 187 4.12 0.35 -1.58
N CYS A 188 4.23 1.29 -2.50
CA CYS A 188 3.12 2.12 -2.95
C CYS A 188 2.90 1.94 -4.46
N VAL A 189 1.75 1.39 -4.84
CA VAL A 189 1.26 1.45 -6.22
C VAL A 189 0.56 2.79 -6.40
N THR A 190 1.07 3.62 -7.31
CA THR A 190 0.49 4.95 -7.53
C THR A 190 0.78 5.48 -8.93
N HIS A 191 -0.06 6.40 -9.39
CA HIS A 191 0.16 7.23 -10.57
C HIS A 191 0.66 8.65 -10.23
N GLU A 192 0.87 8.94 -8.95
CA GLU A 192 1.35 10.24 -8.46
C GLU A 192 2.87 10.33 -8.59
N MET A 193 3.36 10.72 -9.78
CA MET A 193 4.80 10.78 -10.05
C MET A 193 5.53 11.84 -9.22
N GLY A 194 4.83 12.91 -8.81
CA GLY A 194 5.37 13.90 -7.87
C GLY A 194 5.70 13.30 -6.51
N PHE A 195 4.81 12.44 -6.00
CA PHE A 195 5.03 11.68 -4.76
C PHE A 195 6.21 10.70 -4.93
N ALA A 196 6.25 9.94 -6.04
CA ALA A 196 7.35 9.03 -6.32
C ALA A 196 8.72 9.73 -6.30
N LYS A 197 8.82 10.90 -6.94
CA LYS A 197 10.06 11.72 -6.95
C LYS A 197 10.46 12.21 -5.56
N ALA A 198 9.49 12.52 -4.71
CA ALA A 198 9.72 13.12 -3.40
C ALA A 198 10.14 12.11 -2.33
N VAL A 199 9.63 10.87 -2.37
CA VAL A 199 9.78 9.94 -1.23
C VAL A 199 10.41 8.61 -1.57
N ALA A 200 10.37 8.14 -2.82
CA ALA A 200 10.85 6.81 -3.17
C ALA A 200 12.37 6.71 -3.06
N ASP A 201 12.86 5.60 -2.51
CA ASP A 201 14.26 5.20 -2.64
C ASP A 201 14.49 4.48 -3.97
N ARG A 202 13.44 3.74 -4.43
CA ARG A 202 13.44 3.00 -5.69
C ARG A 202 12.07 3.08 -6.36
N VAL A 203 12.08 3.23 -7.68
CA VAL A 203 10.90 3.15 -8.54
C VAL A 203 10.97 1.86 -9.35
N ILE A 204 9.86 1.13 -9.39
CA ILE A 204 9.69 -0.10 -10.15
C ILE A 204 8.64 0.15 -11.23
N PHE A 205 9.01 -0.07 -12.47
CA PHE A 205 8.09 -0.03 -13.59
C PHE A 205 7.67 -1.44 -13.99
N MET A 206 6.37 -1.70 -13.92
CA MET A 206 5.79 -2.98 -14.33
C MET A 206 5.01 -2.85 -15.63
N ASP A 207 5.20 -3.79 -16.53
CA ASP A 207 4.39 -3.95 -17.74
C ASP A 207 4.17 -5.43 -18.05
N GLN A 208 2.97 -5.81 -18.51
CA GLN A 208 2.60 -7.18 -18.89
C GLN A 208 2.97 -8.27 -17.85
N GLY A 209 2.84 -7.95 -16.58
CA GLY A 209 3.08 -8.88 -15.48
C GLY A 209 4.55 -9.04 -15.08
N GLN A 210 5.46 -8.24 -15.62
CA GLN A 210 6.89 -8.29 -15.36
C GLN A 210 7.42 -6.97 -14.79
N ILE A 211 8.51 -7.03 -14.04
CA ILE A 211 9.32 -5.86 -13.70
C ILE A 211 10.20 -5.57 -14.91
N VAL A 212 9.93 -4.46 -15.60
CA VAL A 212 10.64 -4.06 -16.83
C VAL A 212 11.86 -3.21 -16.50
N GLU A 213 11.73 -2.35 -15.50
CA GLU A 213 12.81 -1.48 -15.03
C GLU A 213 12.67 -1.20 -13.54
N GLN A 214 13.79 -1.14 -12.83
CA GLN A 214 13.86 -0.66 -11.46
C GLN A 214 15.10 0.22 -11.30
N ASN A 215 14.90 1.40 -10.70
CA ASN A 215 15.99 2.36 -10.57
C ASN A 215 15.72 3.37 -9.44
N THR A 216 16.70 4.19 -9.09
CA THR A 216 16.47 5.36 -8.24
C THR A 216 15.50 6.32 -8.93
N PRO A 217 14.73 7.15 -8.20
CA PRO A 217 13.85 8.14 -8.82
C PRO A 217 14.57 9.04 -9.82
N HIS A 218 15.78 9.50 -9.46
CA HIS A 218 16.57 10.36 -10.34
C HIS A 218 16.82 9.70 -11.70
N GLU A 219 17.33 8.47 -11.71
CA GLU A 219 17.63 7.75 -12.97
C GLU A 219 16.34 7.39 -13.71
N PHE A 220 15.33 6.88 -13.02
CA PHE A 220 14.08 6.48 -13.65
C PHE A 220 13.38 7.63 -14.39
N PHE A 221 13.32 8.82 -13.77
CA PHE A 221 12.63 9.97 -14.36
C PHE A 221 13.44 10.77 -15.38
N ASN A 222 14.78 10.81 -15.25
CA ASN A 222 15.64 11.62 -16.11
C ASN A 222 16.37 10.82 -17.20
N ASN A 223 16.61 9.54 -16.95
CA ASN A 223 17.38 8.67 -17.84
C ASN A 223 16.83 7.24 -17.89
N PRO A 224 15.52 7.05 -18.19
CA PRO A 224 14.90 5.72 -18.25
C PRO A 224 15.61 4.83 -19.28
N GLN A 225 16.01 3.62 -18.83
CA GLN A 225 16.83 2.71 -19.61
C GLN A 225 16.02 1.89 -20.62
N ASN A 226 14.74 1.61 -20.30
CA ASN A 226 13.86 0.82 -21.15
C ASN A 226 12.98 1.69 -22.04
N GLU A 227 12.75 1.28 -23.28
CA GLU A 227 11.89 1.99 -24.23
C GLU A 227 10.44 2.10 -23.71
N ARG A 228 9.92 1.03 -23.10
CA ARG A 228 8.56 1.03 -22.52
C ARG A 228 8.43 2.02 -21.36
N SER A 229 9.48 2.15 -20.55
CA SER A 229 9.52 3.16 -19.46
C SER A 229 9.51 4.58 -20.02
N ARG A 230 10.28 4.84 -21.10
CA ARG A 230 10.30 6.13 -21.80
C ARG A 230 8.93 6.49 -22.38
N ASP A 231 8.29 5.54 -23.07
CA ASP A 231 6.95 5.72 -23.62
C ASP A 231 5.90 6.02 -22.54
N PHE A 232 5.98 5.31 -21.42
CA PHE A 232 5.08 5.52 -20.28
C PHE A 232 5.27 6.90 -19.66
N LEU A 233 6.51 7.29 -19.40
CA LEU A 233 6.85 8.59 -18.79
C LEU A 233 6.47 9.75 -19.72
N SER A 234 6.68 9.62 -21.02
CA SER A 234 6.31 10.67 -22.00
C SER A 234 4.81 10.95 -22.00
N LYS A 235 3.97 9.92 -21.77
CA LYS A 235 2.51 10.07 -21.71
C LYS A 235 2.02 10.69 -20.40
N ILE A 236 2.72 10.44 -19.30
CA ILE A 236 2.29 10.93 -17.96
C ILE A 236 2.88 12.30 -17.65
N LEU A 237 4.11 12.57 -18.06
CA LEU A 237 4.82 13.83 -17.78
C LEU A 237 4.64 14.87 -18.87
N GLY A 238 4.15 14.48 -20.05
CA GLY A 238 3.96 15.34 -21.21
C GLY A 238 2.62 16.10 -21.24
N HIS A 239 1.90 16.17 -20.11
CA HIS A 239 0.66 16.93 -19.95
C HIS A 239 0.85 18.06 -18.94
#